data_1c9eb687c818bcc85b79921db551404b
#
_entry.id   1c9eb687c818bcc85b79921db551404b
#
_cell.length_a   1.000
_cell.length_b   1.000
_cell.length_c   1.000
_cell.angle_alpha   90.00
_cell.angle_beta   90.00
_cell.angle_gamma   90.00
#
_symmetry.space_group_name_H-M   'P 1'
#
loop_
_entity.id
_entity.type
_entity.pdbx_description
1 polymer ?
#
loop_
_entity_poly.entity_id
_entity_poly.type
_entity_poly.pdbx_seq_one_letter_code
_entity_poly.pdbx_strand_id
1 'polypeptide(L)'
;MPTLLIVDAQSVKNTDTAGSKGYDAGKKISGIKRHIAVDTQGLPHAVAVSTAEVTDRQGALQAMTRCRANLSTIKAVLCDGGYVGQPFELGVKQTLGNAVEVQIAKRNELHKFAVIPKRWVVERSFAWLEKNRRLWKNCERWLNTSLQFVHLAFLALVLRRS
;
A
#
# COMPACT_ATOMS: atom_id res chain seq x y z
N MET A 1 -2.59 17.95 -7.04
CA MET A 1 -1.85 16.72 -7.41
C MET A 1 -0.81 16.42 -6.34
N PRO A 2 -0.75 15.20 -5.83
CA PRO A 2 0.19 14.86 -4.77
C PRO A 2 1.64 14.87 -5.26
N THR A 3 2.55 15.25 -4.37
CA THR A 3 4.00 15.23 -4.62
C THR A 3 4.71 14.19 -3.75
N LEU A 4 4.03 13.66 -2.73
CA LEU A 4 4.52 12.64 -1.81
C LEU A 4 3.55 11.46 -1.82
N LEU A 5 4.08 10.25 -1.94
CA LEU A 5 3.37 9.01 -1.66
C LEU A 5 3.87 8.40 -0.35
N ILE A 6 2.94 7.85 0.42
CA ILE A 6 3.22 7.04 1.61
C ILE A 6 2.80 5.62 1.28
N VAL A 7 3.73 4.68 1.37
CA VAL A 7 3.56 3.30 0.89
C VAL A 7 3.59 2.33 2.06
N ASP A 8 2.66 1.40 2.06
CA ASP A 8 2.63 0.29 3.02
C ASP A 8 1.81 -0.89 2.49
N ALA A 9 1.87 -2.01 3.19
CA ALA A 9 1.17 -3.23 2.85
C ALA A 9 0.48 -3.86 4.06
N GLN A 10 -0.68 -4.46 3.83
CA GLN A 10 -1.46 -5.18 4.82
C GLN A 10 -1.72 -6.60 4.35
N SER A 11 -1.33 -7.59 5.15
CA SER A 11 -1.70 -8.99 4.93
C SER A 11 -3.08 -9.28 5.51
N VAL A 12 -3.92 -9.96 4.75
CA VAL A 12 -5.32 -10.24 5.08
C VAL A 12 -5.59 -11.73 4.93
N LYS A 13 -6.18 -12.32 5.95
CA LYS A 13 -6.51 -13.74 5.97
C LYS A 13 -7.63 -14.06 4.97
N ASN A 14 -7.46 -15.16 4.24
CA ASN A 14 -8.53 -15.71 3.41
C ASN A 14 -9.58 -16.43 4.27
N THR A 15 -10.83 -16.37 3.80
CA THR A 15 -11.89 -17.31 4.21
C THR A 15 -11.76 -18.63 3.44
N ASP A 16 -12.48 -19.66 3.86
CA ASP A 16 -12.46 -20.98 3.21
C ASP A 16 -12.98 -20.93 1.76
N THR A 17 -13.83 -19.96 1.45
CA THR A 17 -14.40 -19.75 0.11
C THR A 17 -13.54 -18.91 -0.83
N ALA A 18 -12.47 -18.30 -0.30
CA ALA A 18 -11.57 -17.50 -1.10
C ALA A 18 -10.70 -18.36 -2.02
N GLY A 19 -10.27 -17.78 -3.14
CA GLY A 19 -9.42 -18.44 -4.12
C GLY A 19 -7.93 -18.40 -3.80
N SER A 20 -7.17 -17.67 -4.62
CA SER A 20 -5.70 -17.58 -4.49
C SER A 20 -5.25 -17.10 -3.12
N LYS A 21 -4.28 -17.78 -2.56
CA LYS A 21 -3.65 -17.45 -1.28
C LYS A 21 -2.17 -17.76 -1.29
N GLY A 22 -1.41 -17.03 -0.49
CA GLY A 22 -0.04 -17.30 -0.15
C GLY A 22 0.17 -17.18 1.35
N TYR A 23 1.39 -17.36 1.82
CA TYR A 23 1.72 -17.31 3.24
C TYR A 23 2.73 -16.20 3.51
N ASP A 24 2.34 -15.24 4.33
CA ASP A 24 3.24 -14.23 4.88
C ASP A 24 3.89 -14.79 6.16
N ALA A 25 5.13 -15.23 6.05
CA ALA A 25 5.86 -15.85 7.17
C ALA A 25 6.15 -14.84 8.30
N GLY A 26 6.35 -13.57 7.97
CA GLY A 26 6.62 -12.53 8.95
C GLY A 26 5.42 -12.21 9.83
N LYS A 27 4.23 -12.17 9.25
CA LYS A 27 2.97 -11.89 9.94
C LYS A 27 2.18 -13.15 10.29
N LYS A 28 2.61 -14.33 9.82
CA LYS A 28 1.95 -15.62 10.00
C LYS A 28 0.50 -15.62 9.50
N ILE A 29 0.27 -15.00 8.34
CA ILE A 29 -1.05 -14.89 7.71
C ILE A 29 -1.07 -15.66 6.40
N SER A 30 -2.07 -16.54 6.25
CA SER A 30 -2.40 -17.21 4.99
C SER A 30 -3.53 -16.49 4.29
N GLY A 31 -3.23 -15.87 3.14
CA GLY A 31 -4.22 -15.10 2.41
C GLY A 31 -3.62 -14.23 1.31
N ILE A 32 -4.07 -13.01 1.26
CA ILE A 32 -3.65 -11.99 0.30
C ILE A 32 -2.92 -10.84 0.98
N LYS A 33 -2.29 -10.00 0.18
CA LYS A 33 -1.66 -8.77 0.63
C LYS A 33 -2.18 -7.59 -0.18
N ARG A 34 -2.57 -6.54 0.50
CA ARG A 34 -2.98 -5.26 -0.10
C ARG A 34 -1.82 -4.29 -0.02
N HIS A 35 -1.44 -3.74 -1.15
CA HIS A 35 -0.38 -2.74 -1.28
C HIS A 35 -1.01 -1.42 -1.66
N ILE A 36 -0.79 -0.38 -0.88
CA ILE A 36 -1.35 0.94 -1.15
C ILE A 36 -0.27 2.01 -1.13
N ALA A 37 -0.43 3.00 -1.99
CA ALA A 37 0.33 4.23 -1.98
C ALA A 37 -0.66 5.38 -1.87
N VAL A 38 -0.61 6.11 -0.78
CA VAL A 38 -1.55 7.18 -0.45
C VAL A 38 -0.86 8.53 -0.39
N ASP A 39 -1.61 9.60 -0.53
CA ASP A 39 -1.13 10.96 -0.30
C ASP A 39 -1.15 11.33 1.20
N THR A 40 -0.84 12.57 1.50
CA THR A 40 -0.82 13.08 2.89
C THR A 40 -2.21 13.15 3.54
N GLN A 41 -3.27 13.02 2.78
CA GLN A 41 -4.65 12.95 3.28
C GLN A 41 -5.11 11.50 3.49
N GLY A 42 -4.32 10.52 3.04
CA GLY A 42 -4.64 9.10 3.11
C GLY A 42 -5.49 8.60 1.94
N LEU A 43 -5.61 9.39 0.87
CA LEU A 43 -6.31 8.98 -0.34
C LEU A 43 -5.38 8.17 -1.25
N PRO A 44 -5.84 7.04 -1.81
CA PRO A 44 -5.00 6.17 -2.61
C PRO A 44 -4.76 6.74 -4.01
N HIS A 45 -3.52 6.62 -4.46
CA HIS A 45 -3.09 6.92 -5.82
C HIS A 45 -2.58 5.69 -6.55
N ALA A 46 -2.18 4.64 -5.82
CA ALA A 46 -1.86 3.34 -6.38
C ALA A 46 -2.30 2.23 -5.42
N VAL A 47 -2.87 1.18 -5.95
CA VAL A 47 -3.31 0.00 -5.20
C VAL A 47 -2.98 -1.26 -6.00
N ALA A 48 -2.50 -2.28 -5.31
CA ALA A 48 -2.36 -3.63 -5.85
C ALA A 48 -2.77 -4.67 -4.82
N VAL A 49 -3.22 -5.82 -5.28
CA VAL A 49 -3.51 -6.98 -4.46
C VAL A 49 -2.72 -8.16 -4.99
N SER A 50 -2.01 -8.85 -4.11
CA SER A 50 -1.21 -10.02 -4.40
C SER A 50 -1.53 -11.15 -3.42
N THR A 51 -1.02 -12.35 -3.68
CA THR A 51 -0.94 -13.39 -2.66
C THR A 51 0.06 -12.97 -1.57
N ALA A 52 -0.11 -13.48 -0.35
CA ALA A 52 0.57 -12.90 0.83
C ALA A 52 2.09 -13.14 0.88
N GLU A 53 2.63 -14.08 0.09
CA GLU A 53 4.06 -14.33 -0.03
C GLU A 53 4.82 -13.26 -0.84
N VAL A 54 4.11 -12.49 -1.66
CA VAL A 54 4.73 -11.37 -2.40
C VAL A 54 5.27 -10.34 -1.41
N THR A 55 6.51 -9.94 -1.57
CA THR A 55 7.13 -8.98 -0.66
C THR A 55 6.47 -7.60 -0.76
N ASP A 56 6.51 -6.85 0.33
CA ASP A 56 5.96 -5.49 0.37
C ASP A 56 6.59 -4.61 -0.71
N ARG A 57 7.90 -4.77 -0.95
CA ARG A 57 8.65 -4.06 -2.01
C ARG A 57 8.14 -4.38 -3.41
N GLN A 58 7.98 -5.67 -3.73
CA GLN A 58 7.48 -6.09 -5.04
C GLN A 58 6.04 -5.61 -5.28
N GLY A 59 5.19 -5.75 -4.27
CA GLY A 59 3.81 -5.32 -4.38
C GLY A 59 3.67 -3.80 -4.52
N ALA A 60 4.49 -3.01 -3.83
CA ALA A 60 4.52 -1.57 -4.00
C ALA A 60 4.94 -1.16 -5.41
N LEU A 61 5.96 -1.80 -5.98
CA LEU A 61 6.38 -1.57 -7.36
C LEU A 61 5.29 -1.96 -8.37
N GLN A 62 4.59 -3.07 -8.15
CA GLN A 62 3.44 -3.47 -8.98
C GLN A 62 2.33 -2.41 -8.95
N ALA A 63 1.98 -1.91 -7.76
CA ALA A 63 0.98 -0.86 -7.60
C ALA A 63 1.37 0.42 -8.35
N MET A 64 2.60 0.89 -8.17
CA MET A 64 3.09 2.10 -8.83
C MET A 64 3.20 1.95 -10.34
N THR A 65 3.67 0.81 -10.85
CA THR A 65 3.75 0.52 -12.28
C THR A 65 2.37 0.55 -12.92
N ARG A 66 1.40 -0.08 -12.28
CA ARG A 66 0.01 -0.15 -12.74
C ARG A 66 -0.65 1.23 -12.84
N CYS A 67 -0.34 2.13 -11.92
CA CYS A 67 -0.93 3.46 -11.81
C CYS A 67 -0.01 4.58 -12.32
N ARG A 68 1.08 4.25 -13.01
CA ARG A 68 2.15 5.17 -13.41
C ARG A 68 1.65 6.46 -14.06
N ALA A 69 0.63 6.37 -14.92
CA ALA A 69 0.08 7.53 -15.62
C ALA A 69 -0.43 8.64 -14.66
N ASN A 70 -0.89 8.25 -13.47
CA ASN A 70 -1.43 9.17 -12.48
C ASN A 70 -0.40 9.66 -11.45
N LEU A 71 0.85 9.23 -11.58
CA LEU A 71 1.92 9.47 -10.60
C LEU A 71 3.02 10.42 -11.10
N SER A 72 2.79 11.13 -12.20
CA SER A 72 3.79 11.99 -12.84
C SER A 72 4.27 13.18 -11.98
N THR A 73 3.48 13.58 -10.98
CA THR A 73 3.80 14.70 -10.08
C THR A 73 4.54 14.30 -8.82
N ILE A 74 4.75 12.99 -8.61
CA ILE A 74 5.41 12.47 -7.41
C ILE A 74 6.89 12.83 -7.42
N LYS A 75 7.36 13.39 -6.30
CA LYS A 75 8.75 13.75 -6.05
C LYS A 75 9.41 12.89 -4.98
N ALA A 76 8.62 12.32 -4.07
CA ALA A 76 9.13 11.48 -3.00
C ALA A 76 8.18 10.33 -2.66
N VAL A 77 8.75 9.21 -2.22
CA VAL A 77 8.05 8.03 -1.70
C VAL A 77 8.54 7.78 -0.29
N LEU A 78 7.63 7.84 0.68
CA LEU A 78 7.91 7.54 2.08
C LEU A 78 7.46 6.11 2.39
N CYS A 79 8.34 5.34 3.00
CA CYS A 79 8.06 3.95 3.40
C CYS A 79 8.82 3.58 4.69
N ASP A 80 8.50 2.43 5.27
CA ASP A 80 9.16 1.97 6.48
C ASP A 80 10.45 1.20 6.21
N GLY A 81 11.11 0.74 7.30
CA GLY A 81 12.38 -0.01 7.21
C GLY A 81 12.30 -1.32 6.43
N GLY A 82 11.11 -1.89 6.21
CA GLY A 82 10.92 -3.08 5.40
C GLY A 82 11.16 -2.87 3.90
N TYR A 83 11.22 -1.62 3.45
CA TYR A 83 11.46 -1.23 2.07
C TYR A 83 12.90 -0.83 1.78
N VAL A 84 13.79 -0.93 2.76
CA VAL A 84 15.22 -0.63 2.59
C VAL A 84 15.85 -1.51 1.53
N GLY A 85 16.66 -0.91 0.66
CA GLY A 85 17.50 -1.61 -0.29
C GLY A 85 17.52 -0.97 -1.68
N GLN A 86 18.67 -1.07 -2.32
CA GLN A 86 18.89 -0.55 -3.67
C GLN A 86 17.91 -1.07 -4.71
N PRO A 87 17.52 -2.37 -4.74
CA PRO A 87 16.58 -2.86 -5.74
C PRO A 87 15.22 -2.16 -5.71
N PHE A 88 14.73 -1.82 -4.50
CA PHE A 88 13.48 -1.09 -4.37
C PHE A 88 13.63 0.37 -4.83
N GLU A 89 14.68 1.05 -4.41
CA GLU A 89 14.96 2.43 -4.83
C GLU A 89 15.13 2.55 -6.34
N LEU A 90 15.88 1.64 -6.96
CA LEU A 90 16.02 1.56 -8.42
C LEU A 90 14.69 1.30 -9.11
N GLY A 91 13.87 0.40 -8.59
CA GLY A 91 12.54 0.10 -9.12
C GLY A 91 11.61 1.33 -9.07
N VAL A 92 11.64 2.09 -7.99
CA VAL A 92 10.89 3.36 -7.87
C VAL A 92 11.36 4.37 -8.92
N LYS A 93 12.66 4.56 -9.07
CA LYS A 93 13.24 5.47 -10.06
C LYS A 93 12.94 5.07 -11.49
N GLN A 94 12.97 3.78 -11.79
CA GLN A 94 12.60 3.26 -13.12
C GLN A 94 11.11 3.47 -13.43
N THR A 95 10.26 3.37 -12.41
CA THR A 95 8.80 3.48 -12.58
C THR A 95 8.33 4.93 -12.61
N LEU A 96 8.81 5.75 -11.68
CA LEU A 96 8.31 7.12 -11.45
C LEU A 96 9.24 8.22 -11.98
N GLY A 97 10.52 7.90 -12.21
CA GLY A 97 11.53 8.84 -12.69
C GLY A 97 12.75 8.94 -11.78
N ASN A 98 13.91 9.23 -12.35
CA ASN A 98 15.20 9.28 -11.62
C ASN A 98 15.28 10.37 -10.55
N ALA A 99 14.45 11.39 -10.64
CA ALA A 99 14.40 12.50 -9.68
C ALA A 99 13.56 12.17 -8.42
N VAL A 100 12.86 11.04 -8.40
CA VAL A 100 12.03 10.66 -7.26
C VAL A 100 12.90 10.13 -6.13
N GLU A 101 12.75 10.72 -4.95
CA GLU A 101 13.46 10.34 -3.73
C GLU A 101 12.70 9.25 -2.97
N VAL A 102 13.42 8.23 -2.50
CA VAL A 102 12.87 7.23 -1.57
C VAL A 102 13.32 7.57 -0.15
N GLN A 103 12.35 7.85 0.73
CA GLN A 103 12.56 8.20 2.13
C GLN A 103 12.16 7.02 3.01
N ILE A 104 13.08 6.54 3.83
CA ILE A 104 12.85 5.43 4.77
C ILE A 104 12.67 5.99 6.18
N ALA A 105 11.50 5.76 6.78
CA ALA A 105 11.25 6.10 8.18
C ALA A 105 12.01 5.13 9.11
N LYS A 106 13.00 5.62 9.85
CA LYS A 106 13.81 4.82 10.78
C LYS A 106 13.13 4.74 12.15
N ARG A 107 13.12 3.55 12.76
CA ARG A 107 12.56 3.33 14.11
C ARG A 107 13.17 4.22 15.19
N ASN A 108 14.46 4.55 15.08
CA ASN A 108 15.19 5.35 16.08
C ASN A 108 14.82 6.84 16.05
N GLU A 109 14.10 7.30 15.05
CA GLU A 109 13.62 8.69 14.97
C GLU A 109 12.28 8.89 15.68
N LEU A 110 11.67 7.81 16.21
CA LEU A 110 10.46 7.86 17.03
C LEU A 110 10.66 8.60 18.37
N HIS A 111 11.91 8.78 18.81
CA HIS A 111 12.26 9.51 20.03
C HIS A 111 12.67 10.97 19.81
N LYS A 112 12.85 11.38 18.57
CA LYS A 112 13.01 12.79 18.23
C LYS A 112 11.66 13.31 17.72
N PHE A 113 11.16 14.34 18.36
CA PHE A 113 9.94 15.09 18.01
C PHE A 113 10.06 15.81 16.64
N ALA A 114 10.78 15.22 15.72
CA ALA A 114 10.95 15.68 14.35
C ALA A 114 10.04 14.86 13.45
N VAL A 115 8.93 15.45 13.14
CA VAL A 115 8.04 15.27 11.98
C VAL A 115 8.30 14.00 11.14
N ILE A 116 8.07 12.81 11.74
CA ILE A 116 7.74 11.60 11.00
C ILE A 116 6.25 11.29 11.25
N PRO A 117 5.36 12.20 10.95
CA PRO A 117 3.96 12.03 11.31
C PRO A 117 3.17 11.41 10.17
N LYS A 118 3.80 11.23 8.99
CA LYS A 118 3.00 10.87 7.81
C LYS A 118 2.77 9.37 7.66
N ARG A 119 3.51 8.52 8.38
CA ARG A 119 3.32 7.08 8.31
C ARG A 119 1.97 6.63 8.89
N TRP A 120 1.51 7.27 9.97
CA TRP A 120 0.18 6.99 10.53
C TRP A 120 -0.96 7.22 9.54
N VAL A 121 -0.72 8.03 8.50
CA VAL A 121 -1.73 8.30 7.46
C VAL A 121 -2.07 7.03 6.68
N VAL A 122 -1.08 6.23 6.29
CA VAL A 122 -1.31 4.98 5.57
C VAL A 122 -1.95 3.93 6.48
N GLU A 123 -1.56 3.88 7.75
CA GLU A 123 -2.19 3.01 8.75
C GLU A 123 -3.68 3.36 8.92
N ARG A 124 -4.01 4.65 8.97
CA ARG A 124 -5.39 5.14 8.98
C ARG A 124 -6.15 4.71 7.72
N SER A 125 -5.52 4.74 6.57
CA SER A 125 -6.15 4.31 5.31
C SER A 125 -6.52 2.82 5.34
N PHE A 126 -5.67 1.97 5.88
CA PHE A 126 -6.01 0.57 6.12
C PHE A 126 -7.15 0.41 7.13
N ALA A 127 -7.15 1.20 8.21
CA ALA A 127 -8.24 1.18 9.19
C ALA A 127 -9.59 1.57 8.55
N TRP A 128 -9.60 2.46 7.58
CA TRP A 128 -10.82 2.77 6.81
C TRP A 128 -11.29 1.59 5.97
N LEU A 129 -10.38 0.85 5.36
CA LEU A 129 -10.73 -0.36 4.60
C LEU A 129 -11.35 -1.43 5.52
N GLU A 130 -10.80 -1.63 6.71
CA GLU A 130 -11.28 -2.62 7.69
C GLU A 130 -12.69 -2.34 8.20
N LYS A 131 -13.16 -1.10 8.17
CA LYS A 131 -14.56 -0.75 8.49
C LYS A 131 -15.56 -1.29 7.47
N ASN A 132 -15.11 -1.70 6.31
CA ASN A 132 -15.96 -2.34 5.31
C ASN A 132 -16.00 -3.84 5.58
N ARG A 133 -17.18 -4.35 5.97
CA ARG A 133 -17.37 -5.75 6.34
C ARG A 133 -16.81 -6.73 5.30
N ARG A 134 -16.95 -6.43 4.02
CA ARG A 134 -16.46 -7.26 2.90
C ARG A 134 -14.93 -7.36 2.86
N LEU A 135 -14.22 -6.37 3.39
CA LEU A 135 -12.77 -6.28 3.36
C LEU A 135 -12.08 -6.79 4.62
N TRP A 136 -12.82 -7.12 5.67
CA TRP A 136 -12.25 -7.62 6.92
C TRP A 136 -11.44 -8.90 6.75
N LYS A 137 -11.92 -9.81 5.89
CA LYS A 137 -11.18 -10.96 5.37
C LYS A 137 -11.30 -10.98 3.86
N ASN A 138 -10.40 -11.68 3.18
CA ASN A 138 -10.56 -11.90 1.75
C ASN A 138 -11.51 -13.07 1.50
N CYS A 139 -12.62 -12.81 0.85
CA CYS A 139 -13.63 -13.78 0.47
C CYS A 139 -13.66 -14.04 -1.04
N GLU A 140 -12.82 -13.37 -1.79
CA GLU A 140 -12.91 -13.34 -3.25
C GLU A 140 -12.12 -14.49 -3.89
N ARG A 141 -12.65 -15.04 -4.97
CA ARG A 141 -11.97 -16.08 -5.75
C ARG A 141 -10.80 -15.53 -6.56
N TRP A 142 -10.91 -14.29 -7.02
CA TRP A 142 -9.93 -13.67 -7.91
C TRP A 142 -9.28 -12.46 -7.25
N LEU A 143 -7.98 -12.32 -7.40
CA LEU A 143 -7.24 -11.16 -6.87
C LEU A 143 -7.75 -9.85 -7.45
N ASN A 144 -8.12 -9.84 -8.74
CA ASN A 144 -8.70 -8.65 -9.36
C ASN A 144 -10.04 -8.25 -8.74
N THR A 145 -10.87 -9.20 -8.33
CA THR A 145 -12.11 -8.90 -7.63
C THR A 145 -11.83 -8.28 -6.26
N SER A 146 -10.86 -8.82 -5.51
CA SER A 146 -10.39 -8.21 -4.26
C SER A 146 -9.92 -6.77 -4.48
N LEU A 147 -9.15 -6.51 -5.55
CA LEU A 147 -8.69 -5.17 -5.89
C LEU A 147 -9.86 -4.22 -6.17
N GLN A 148 -10.87 -4.66 -6.91
CA GLN A 148 -12.04 -3.82 -7.23
C GLN A 148 -12.84 -3.46 -5.96
N PHE A 149 -12.97 -4.38 -5.00
CA PHE A 149 -13.59 -4.05 -3.72
C PHE A 149 -12.81 -3.04 -2.90
N VAL A 150 -11.47 -3.05 -2.95
CA VAL A 150 -10.64 -2.01 -2.35
C VAL A 150 -10.91 -0.65 -3.02
N HIS A 151 -10.97 -0.61 -4.34
CA HIS A 151 -11.31 0.62 -5.08
C HIS A 151 -12.69 1.15 -4.71
N LEU A 152 -13.71 0.28 -4.66
CA LEU A 152 -15.06 0.67 -4.26
C LEU A 152 -15.12 1.22 -2.83
N ALA A 153 -14.38 0.62 -1.90
CA ALA A 153 -14.31 1.10 -0.52
C ALA A 153 -13.70 2.51 -0.43
N PHE A 154 -12.63 2.78 -1.16
CA PHE A 154 -12.04 4.11 -1.22
C PHE A 154 -12.93 5.11 -1.94
N LEU A 155 -13.60 4.71 -3.01
CA LEU A 155 -14.59 5.55 -3.69
C LEU A 155 -15.72 5.95 -2.74
N ALA A 156 -16.28 4.99 -2.01
CA ALA A 156 -17.31 5.26 -1.01
C ALA A 156 -16.82 6.22 0.09
N LEU A 157 -15.55 6.09 0.50
CA LEU A 157 -14.93 7.00 1.46
C LEU A 157 -14.84 8.43 0.92
N VAL A 158 -14.39 8.60 -0.32
CA VAL A 158 -14.27 9.91 -0.97
C VAL A 158 -15.64 10.57 -1.09
N LEU A 159 -16.65 9.81 -1.55
CA LEU A 159 -18.03 10.33 -1.70
C LEU A 159 -18.68 10.74 -0.39
N ARG A 160 -18.31 10.12 0.73
CA ARG A 160 -18.80 10.51 2.07
C ARG A 160 -18.14 11.78 2.61
N ARG A 161 -17.01 12.19 2.02
CA ARG A 161 -16.23 13.36 2.45
C ARG A 161 -16.45 14.58 1.56
N SER A 162 -17.01 14.36 0.38
CA SER A 162 -17.45 15.44 -0.52
C SER A 162 -18.81 15.98 -0.08
#